data_44dd71119c80ae184301b2005028a7cf
#
_entry.id   44dd71119c80ae184301b2005028a7cf
#
_cell.length_a   1.000
_cell.length_b   1.000
_cell.length_c   1.000
_cell.angle_alpha   90.00
_cell.angle_beta   90.00
_cell.angle_gamma   90.00
#
_symmetry.space_group_name_H-M   'P 1'
#
loop_
_entity.id
_entity.type
_entity.pdbx_description
1 polymer ?
#
loop_
_entity_poly.entity_id
_entity_poly.type
_entity_poly.pdbx_seq_one_letter_code
_entity_poly.pdbx_strand_id
1 'polypeptide(L)'
;MQNLVNQTVVKKNILNYYLAHVFSGVSFILPITVLYYSSFGLSFLAIGSLESIFLLVGLVFEIPTGVIADLIGRRRMSGLGMLLIAFGMLVVGLGSTYLAFVVGQLLFGIGAAMRSGADAA
;
A
#
# COMPACT_ATOMS: atom_id res chain seq x y z
N MET A 1 37.25 -14.89 14.91
CA MET A 1 37.19 -13.94 13.77
C MET A 1 35.85 -13.98 13.00
N GLN A 2 35.36 -15.15 12.58
CA GLN A 2 34.05 -15.29 11.91
C GLN A 2 32.85 -14.76 12.70
N ASN A 3 32.83 -14.97 14.03
CA ASN A 3 31.73 -14.49 14.87
C ASN A 3 31.64 -12.94 14.96
N LEU A 4 32.77 -12.24 14.92
CA LEU A 4 32.80 -10.78 14.93
C LEU A 4 32.35 -10.18 13.60
N VAL A 5 32.75 -10.81 12.49
CA VAL A 5 32.29 -10.41 11.15
C VAL A 5 30.79 -10.61 11.01
N ASN A 6 30.26 -11.75 11.48
CA ASN A 6 28.81 -12.00 11.44
C ASN A 6 28.01 -11.00 12.28
N GLN A 7 28.49 -10.65 13.48
CA GLN A 7 27.82 -9.66 14.33
C GLN A 7 27.82 -8.26 13.72
N THR A 8 28.88 -7.86 13.03
CA THR A 8 28.93 -6.56 12.36
C THR A 8 28.00 -6.48 11.16
N VAL A 9 27.94 -7.56 10.37
CA VAL A 9 27.02 -7.67 9.23
C VAL A 9 25.56 -7.67 9.70
N VAL A 10 25.23 -8.41 10.74
CA VAL A 10 23.89 -8.45 11.32
C VAL A 10 23.46 -7.07 11.86
N LYS A 11 24.33 -6.38 12.60
CA LYS A 11 24.04 -5.02 13.09
C LYS A 11 23.82 -4.02 11.96
N LYS A 12 24.63 -4.10 10.90
CA LYS A 12 24.48 -3.22 9.72
C LYS A 12 23.18 -3.49 8.95
N ASN A 13 22.81 -4.76 8.84
CA ASN A 13 21.54 -5.14 8.20
C ASN A 13 20.33 -4.71 9.04
N ILE A 14 20.38 -4.83 10.35
CA ILE A 14 19.34 -4.34 11.25
C ILE A 14 19.21 -2.83 11.16
N LEU A 15 20.31 -2.08 11.16
CA LEU A 15 20.29 -0.63 11.01
C LEU A 15 19.69 -0.20 9.68
N ASN A 16 20.10 -0.84 8.58
CA ASN A 16 19.56 -0.57 7.25
C ASN A 16 18.06 -0.89 7.16
N TYR A 17 17.60 -1.95 7.81
CA TYR A 17 16.20 -2.31 7.91
C TYR A 17 15.39 -1.24 8.65
N TYR A 18 15.87 -0.77 9.81
CA TYR A 18 15.21 0.31 10.54
C TYR A 18 15.20 1.62 9.77
N LEU A 19 16.31 1.99 9.13
CA LEU A 19 16.38 3.18 8.28
C LEU A 19 15.39 3.09 7.11
N ALA A 20 15.33 1.97 6.42
CA ALA A 20 14.39 1.74 5.33
C ALA A 20 12.92 1.84 5.83
N HIS A 21 12.62 1.30 7.03
CA HIS A 21 11.28 1.39 7.62
C HIS A 21 10.92 2.82 8.05
N VAL A 22 11.86 3.57 8.62
CA VAL A 22 11.65 4.98 8.97
C VAL A 22 11.38 5.81 7.70
N PHE A 23 12.19 5.61 6.66
CA PHE A 23 12.00 6.32 5.38
C PHE A 23 10.71 5.91 4.67
N SER A 24 10.30 4.66 4.73
CA SER A 24 9.01 4.22 4.16
C SER A 24 7.81 4.67 5.01
N GLY A 25 7.99 4.89 6.31
CA GLY A 25 6.96 5.44 7.20
C GLY A 25 6.75 6.95 7.04
N VAL A 26 7.75 7.70 6.55
CA VAL A 26 7.62 9.11 6.19
C VAL A 26 6.96 9.22 4.81
N SER A 27 5.65 8.98 4.79
CA SER A 27 4.88 9.05 3.55
C SER A 27 4.50 10.50 3.25
N PHE A 28 5.28 11.17 2.41
CA PHE A 28 4.92 12.47 1.85
C PHE A 28 3.70 12.41 0.92
N ILE A 29 3.27 11.21 0.56
CA ILE A 29 2.12 10.97 -0.31
C ILE A 29 0.81 11.44 0.34
N LEU A 30 0.62 11.27 1.65
CA LEU A 30 -0.61 11.66 2.34
C LEU A 30 -0.92 13.17 2.21
N PRO A 31 0.00 14.10 2.52
CA PRO A 31 -0.26 15.52 2.32
C PRO A 31 -0.56 15.89 0.86
N ILE A 32 0.15 15.26 -0.09
CA ILE A 32 -0.06 15.50 -1.52
C ILE A 32 -1.45 14.98 -1.94
N THR A 33 -1.86 13.83 -1.46
CA THR A 33 -3.18 13.24 -1.74
C THR A 33 -4.30 14.12 -1.19
N VAL A 34 -4.15 14.63 0.02
CA VAL A 34 -5.12 15.57 0.63
C VAL A 34 -5.25 16.84 -0.20
N LEU A 35 -4.13 17.43 -0.63
CA LEU A 35 -4.13 18.62 -1.50
C LEU A 35 -4.77 18.32 -2.86
N TYR A 36 -4.49 17.17 -3.43
CA TYR A 36 -5.08 16.73 -4.70
C TYR A 36 -6.61 16.64 -4.60
N TYR A 37 -7.13 15.93 -3.61
CA TYR A 37 -8.58 15.82 -3.42
C TYR A 37 -9.23 17.16 -3.05
N SER A 38 -8.55 18.00 -2.27
CA SER A 38 -9.04 19.35 -1.96
C SER A 38 -9.15 20.23 -3.19
N SER A 39 -8.30 20.06 -4.20
CA SER A 39 -8.38 20.82 -5.46
C SER A 39 -9.64 20.51 -6.28
N PHE A 40 -10.29 19.37 -6.04
CA PHE A 40 -11.61 19.02 -6.60
C PHE A 40 -12.79 19.47 -5.72
N GLY A 41 -12.51 20.25 -4.68
CA GLY A 41 -13.55 20.78 -3.77
C GLY A 41 -14.07 19.75 -2.76
N LEU A 42 -13.36 18.63 -2.54
CA LEU A 42 -13.76 17.67 -1.51
C LEU A 42 -13.52 18.23 -0.11
N SER A 43 -14.51 18.06 0.76
CA SER A 43 -14.38 18.39 2.19
C SER A 43 -13.43 17.40 2.87
N PHE A 44 -12.86 17.82 4.01
CA PHE A 44 -12.02 16.92 4.84
C PHE A 44 -12.76 15.64 5.26
N LEU A 45 -14.07 15.71 5.48
CA LEU A 45 -14.90 14.54 5.79
C LEU A 45 -14.96 13.56 4.59
N ALA A 46 -15.11 14.09 3.38
CA ALA A 46 -15.12 13.27 2.16
C ALA A 46 -13.75 12.61 1.93
N ILE A 47 -12.66 13.35 2.14
CA ILE A 47 -11.29 12.81 2.05
C ILE A 47 -11.07 11.72 3.09
N GLY A 48 -11.47 11.96 4.35
CA GLY A 48 -11.39 10.97 5.42
C GLY A 48 -12.21 9.69 5.12
N SER A 49 -13.37 9.83 4.46
CA SER A 49 -14.15 8.67 4.04
C SER A 49 -13.45 7.84 2.95
N LEU A 50 -12.75 8.47 2.01
CA LEU A 50 -11.94 7.79 1.00
C LEU A 50 -10.80 6.97 1.63
N GLU A 51 -10.07 7.57 2.57
CA GLU A 51 -9.00 6.87 3.30
C GLU A 51 -9.56 5.72 4.14
N SER A 52 -10.73 5.89 4.76
CA SER A 52 -11.41 4.84 5.52
C SER A 52 -11.81 3.67 4.62
N ILE A 53 -12.28 3.92 3.41
CA ILE A 53 -12.61 2.88 2.42
C ILE A 53 -11.35 2.09 2.07
N PHE A 54 -10.24 2.77 1.79
CA PHE A 54 -8.96 2.12 1.51
C PHE A 54 -8.53 1.17 2.63
N LEU A 55 -8.56 1.65 3.88
CA LEU A 55 -8.16 0.86 5.04
C LEU A 55 -9.08 -0.33 5.28
N LEU A 56 -10.40 -0.13 5.22
CA LEU A 56 -11.39 -1.20 5.42
C LEU A 56 -11.27 -2.28 4.35
N VAL A 57 -11.14 -1.89 3.09
CA VAL A 57 -10.97 -2.84 1.99
C VAL A 57 -9.66 -3.61 2.14
N GLY A 58 -8.56 -2.93 2.46
CA GLY A 58 -7.28 -3.56 2.75
C GLY A 58 -7.42 -4.64 3.83
N LEU A 59 -8.03 -4.29 4.96
CA LEU A 59 -8.23 -5.19 6.09
C LEU A 59 -9.10 -6.42 5.74
N VAL A 60 -10.24 -6.19 5.07
CA VAL A 60 -11.17 -7.26 4.69
C VAL A 60 -10.54 -8.22 3.69
N PHE A 61 -9.78 -7.71 2.74
CA PHE A 61 -9.15 -8.54 1.70
C PHE A 61 -7.82 -9.16 2.11
N GLU A 62 -7.21 -8.76 3.24
CA GLU A 62 -5.91 -9.28 3.68
C GLU A 62 -5.93 -10.80 3.91
N ILE A 63 -6.97 -11.33 4.56
CA ILE A 63 -7.10 -12.77 4.82
C ILE A 63 -7.34 -13.55 3.52
N PRO A 64 -8.34 -13.25 2.67
CA PRO A 64 -8.57 -14.01 1.44
C PRO A 64 -7.40 -13.91 0.45
N THR A 65 -6.76 -12.76 0.35
CA THR A 65 -5.61 -12.60 -0.55
C THR A 65 -4.37 -13.35 -0.07
N GLY A 66 -4.17 -13.47 1.24
CA GLY A 66 -3.11 -14.32 1.81
C GLY A 66 -3.26 -15.78 1.42
N VAL A 67 -4.47 -16.33 1.56
CA VAL A 67 -4.78 -17.72 1.15
C VAL A 67 -4.56 -17.92 -0.35
N ILE A 68 -5.01 -16.98 -1.17
CA ILE A 68 -4.82 -17.04 -2.63
C ILE A 68 -3.33 -16.94 -2.99
N ALA A 69 -2.56 -16.10 -2.29
CA ALA A 69 -1.13 -15.96 -2.49
C ALA A 69 -0.36 -17.27 -2.26
N ASP A 70 -0.78 -18.06 -1.29
CA ASP A 70 -0.20 -19.39 -1.02
C ASP A 70 -0.51 -20.40 -2.12
N LEU A 71 -1.67 -20.28 -2.80
CA LEU A 71 -2.09 -21.18 -3.88
C LEU A 71 -1.43 -20.86 -5.23
N ILE A 72 -1.39 -19.59 -5.62
CA ILE A 72 -0.90 -19.17 -6.97
C ILE A 72 0.57 -18.72 -6.96
N GLY A 73 1.16 -18.59 -5.79
CA GLY A 73 2.51 -18.11 -5.57
C GLY A 73 2.59 -16.60 -5.30
N ARG A 74 3.31 -16.25 -4.25
CA ARG A 74 3.45 -14.88 -3.71
C ARG A 74 3.95 -13.88 -4.74
N ARG A 75 4.92 -14.26 -5.56
CA ARG A 75 5.47 -13.38 -6.61
C ARG A 75 4.42 -12.95 -7.62
N ARG A 76 3.55 -13.89 -8.02
CA ARG A 76 2.44 -13.59 -8.96
C ARG A 76 1.40 -12.71 -8.29
N MET A 77 1.07 -13.02 -7.05
CA MET A 77 0.09 -12.24 -6.28
C MET A 77 0.54 -10.80 -6.07
N SER A 78 1.79 -10.58 -5.68
CA SER A 78 2.38 -9.23 -5.55
C SER A 78 2.38 -8.47 -6.88
N GLY A 79 2.70 -9.15 -7.99
CA GLY A 79 2.63 -8.55 -9.34
C GLY A 79 1.22 -8.11 -9.74
N LEU A 80 0.22 -8.95 -9.48
CA LEU A 80 -1.20 -8.62 -9.70
C LEU A 80 -1.64 -7.44 -8.81
N GLY A 81 -1.22 -7.42 -7.55
CA GLY A 81 -1.48 -6.31 -6.64
C GLY A 81 -0.90 -4.98 -7.15
N MET A 82 0.33 -4.99 -7.68
CA MET A 82 0.93 -3.81 -8.28
C MET A 82 0.17 -3.31 -9.52
N LEU A 83 -0.28 -4.23 -10.38
CA LEU A 83 -1.10 -3.87 -11.54
C LEU A 83 -2.43 -3.23 -11.11
N LEU A 84 -3.05 -3.77 -10.07
CA LEU A 84 -4.30 -3.24 -9.54
C LEU A 84 -4.12 -1.84 -8.95
N ILE A 85 -3.02 -1.60 -8.22
CA ILE A 85 -2.64 -0.27 -7.70
C ILE A 85 -2.41 0.70 -8.86
N ALA A 86 -1.67 0.30 -9.89
CA ALA A 86 -1.42 1.14 -11.06
C ALA A 86 -2.72 1.52 -11.79
N PHE A 87 -3.64 0.57 -11.93
CA PHE A 87 -4.95 0.82 -12.50
C PHE A 87 -5.80 1.75 -11.62
N GLY A 88 -5.76 1.57 -10.32
CA GLY A 88 -6.38 2.49 -9.35
C GLY A 88 -5.84 3.92 -9.48
N MET A 89 -4.51 4.08 -9.66
CA MET A 89 -3.89 5.38 -9.93
C MET A 89 -4.41 6.03 -11.21
N LEU A 90 -4.58 5.25 -12.27
CA LEU A 90 -5.16 5.77 -13.51
C LEU A 90 -6.60 6.24 -13.30
N VAL A 91 -7.42 5.48 -12.59
CA VAL A 91 -8.80 5.84 -12.29
C VAL A 91 -8.88 7.12 -11.47
N VAL A 92 -8.02 7.28 -10.45
CA VAL A 92 -7.95 8.50 -9.64
C VAL A 92 -7.42 9.67 -10.45
N GLY A 93 -6.37 9.47 -11.26
CA GLY A 93 -5.74 10.53 -12.04
C GLY A 93 -6.61 11.06 -13.19
N LEU A 94 -7.44 10.21 -13.79
CA LEU A 94 -8.37 10.59 -14.86
C LEU A 94 -9.75 10.97 -14.33
N GLY A 95 -10.08 10.58 -13.10
CA GLY A 95 -11.35 10.87 -12.46
C GLY A 95 -11.42 12.30 -11.92
N SER A 96 -12.61 12.91 -12.01
CA SER A 96 -12.91 14.21 -11.43
C SER A 96 -14.11 14.16 -10.48
N THR A 97 -14.63 12.99 -10.21
CA THR A 97 -15.82 12.79 -9.38
C THR A 97 -15.48 11.98 -8.12
N TYR A 98 -16.23 12.23 -7.05
CA TYR A 98 -16.08 11.45 -5.80
C TYR A 98 -16.20 9.95 -6.04
N LEU A 99 -17.13 9.52 -6.91
CA LEU A 99 -17.32 8.10 -7.23
C LEU A 99 -16.08 7.49 -7.90
N ALA A 100 -15.41 8.21 -8.78
CA ALA A 100 -14.15 7.76 -9.40
C ALA A 100 -13.06 7.58 -8.34
N PHE A 101 -12.98 8.48 -7.37
CA PHE A 101 -12.04 8.36 -6.25
C PHE A 101 -12.37 7.16 -5.34
N VAL A 102 -13.65 6.90 -5.07
CA VAL A 102 -14.08 5.69 -4.34
C VAL A 102 -13.63 4.42 -5.05
N VAL A 103 -13.86 4.32 -6.37
CA VAL A 103 -13.41 3.17 -7.17
C VAL A 103 -11.88 3.04 -7.11
N GLY A 104 -11.15 4.14 -7.22
CA GLY A 104 -9.70 4.15 -7.07
C GLY A 104 -9.24 3.61 -5.72
N GLN A 105 -9.86 4.05 -4.63
CA GLN A 105 -9.53 3.58 -3.27
C GLN A 105 -9.86 2.10 -3.05
N LEU A 106 -10.94 1.59 -3.66
CA LEU A 106 -11.24 0.15 -3.64
C LEU A 106 -10.12 -0.65 -4.32
N LEU A 107 -9.68 -0.20 -5.50
CA LEU A 107 -8.59 -0.84 -6.24
C LEU A 107 -7.26 -0.77 -5.48
N PHE A 108 -6.96 0.36 -4.85
CA PHE A 108 -5.79 0.52 -3.98
C PHE A 108 -5.82 -0.43 -2.79
N GLY A 109 -6.95 -0.50 -2.08
CA GLY A 109 -7.11 -1.35 -0.91
C GLY A 109 -6.92 -2.83 -1.24
N ILE A 110 -7.56 -3.31 -2.32
CA ILE A 110 -7.41 -4.69 -2.79
C ILE A 110 -5.96 -4.95 -3.23
N GLY A 111 -5.38 -4.07 -4.03
CA GLY A 111 -4.00 -4.20 -4.50
C GLY A 111 -2.97 -4.20 -3.36
N ALA A 112 -3.17 -3.35 -2.36
CA ALA A 112 -2.35 -3.31 -1.16
C ALA A 112 -2.46 -4.61 -0.34
N ALA A 113 -3.68 -5.14 -0.15
CA ALA A 113 -3.91 -6.42 0.52
C ALA A 113 -3.25 -7.60 -0.21
N MET A 114 -3.33 -7.62 -1.56
CA MET A 114 -2.65 -8.65 -2.37
C MET A 114 -1.13 -8.62 -2.20
N ARG A 115 -0.57 -7.43 -2.04
CA ARG A 115 0.86 -7.24 -1.84
C ARG A 115 1.28 -7.60 -0.41
N SER A 116 0.58 -7.12 0.61
CA SER A 116 0.88 -7.42 2.02
C SER A 116 0.70 -8.89 2.35
N GLY A 117 -0.35 -9.54 1.84
CA GLY A 117 -0.55 -10.98 1.97
C GLY A 117 0.55 -11.82 1.31
N ALA A 118 1.22 -11.30 0.28
CA ALA A 118 2.38 -11.93 -0.34
C ALA A 118 3.68 -11.72 0.47
N ASP A 119 3.80 -10.63 1.23
CA ASP A 119 5.00 -10.26 2.00
C ASP A 119 4.99 -10.82 3.44
N ALA A 120 3.81 -11.17 3.99
CA ALA A 120 3.59 -11.52 5.40
C ALA A 120 4.10 -12.92 5.82
N ALA A 121 4.82 -13.59 5.00
CA ALA A 121 5.46 -14.85 5.33
C ALA A 121 6.90 -14.90 4.86
#